data_17a801f7de915fa5f2e9813b3b4e7bab
#
_entry.id   17a801f7de915fa5f2e9813b3b4e7bab
#
_cell.length_a   1.000
_cell.length_b   1.000
_cell.length_c   1.000
_cell.angle_alpha   90.00
_cell.angle_beta   90.00
_cell.angle_gamma   90.00
#
_symmetry.space_group_name_H-M   'P 1'
#
loop_
_entity.id
_entity.type
_entity.pdbx_description
1 polymer ?
#
loop_
_entity_poly.entity_id
_entity_poly.type
_entity_poly.pdbx_seq_one_letter_code
_entity_poly.pdbx_strand_id
1 'polypeptide(L)'
;MYQYYIIEIQKHQSGEYGHIVHWAYDENADRARLKAEAKYHEVLAAAAISELPQHAATLLASDGAEIMRQCYRHEGMAIVPEDGAEE
;
A
#
# COMPACT_ATOMS: atom_id res chain seq x y z
N MET A 1 -7.09 -20.73 -10.52
CA MET A 1 -7.27 -19.31 -10.15
C MET A 1 -5.98 -18.79 -9.56
N TYR A 2 -5.57 -17.60 -9.98
CA TYR A 2 -4.37 -16.95 -9.50
C TYR A 2 -4.76 -15.86 -8.53
N GLN A 3 -4.03 -15.73 -7.43
CA GLN A 3 -4.41 -14.85 -6.34
C GLN A 3 -3.18 -14.11 -5.82
N TYR A 4 -3.40 -12.84 -5.45
CA TYR A 4 -2.36 -11.99 -4.85
C TYR A 4 -2.96 -11.28 -3.66
N TYR A 5 -2.09 -10.86 -2.75
CA TYR A 5 -2.48 -10.11 -1.56
C TYR A 5 -1.81 -8.75 -1.59
N ILE A 6 -2.54 -7.73 -1.18
CA ILE A 6 -1.96 -6.41 -0.97
C ILE A 6 -2.22 -6.09 0.50
N ILE A 7 -1.14 -5.96 1.28
CA ILE A 7 -1.26 -5.68 2.69
C ILE A 7 -0.94 -4.22 2.92
N GLU A 8 -1.93 -3.49 3.43
CA GLU A 8 -1.81 -2.10 3.77
C GLU A 8 -1.50 -1.99 5.25
N ILE A 9 -0.40 -1.31 5.61
CA ILE A 9 0.01 -1.14 7.00
C ILE A 9 -0.07 0.32 7.35
N GLN A 10 -0.70 0.62 8.48
CA GLN A 10 -0.91 1.98 8.95
C GLN A 10 -0.38 2.11 10.36
N LYS A 11 0.48 3.11 10.57
CA LYS A 11 0.88 3.47 11.93
C LYS A 11 0.03 4.67 12.33
N HIS A 12 -0.69 4.54 13.44
CA HIS A 12 -1.58 5.59 13.92
C HIS A 12 -0.84 6.57 14.82
N GLN A 13 -1.47 7.71 15.10
CA GLN A 13 -0.85 8.73 15.95
C GLN A 13 -0.52 8.19 17.34
N SER A 14 -1.29 7.22 17.82
CA SER A 14 -1.04 6.58 19.10
C SER A 14 0.22 5.72 19.12
N GLY A 15 0.80 5.45 17.94
CA GLY A 15 1.93 4.55 17.81
C GLY A 15 1.52 3.12 17.49
N GLU A 16 0.23 2.84 17.51
CA GLU A 16 -0.26 1.49 17.20
C GLU A 16 -0.26 1.26 15.71
N TYR A 17 -0.03 0.00 15.31
CA TYR A 17 -0.07 -0.40 13.92
C TYR A 17 -1.35 -1.16 13.63
N GLY A 18 -1.96 -0.85 12.49
CA GLY A 18 -3.07 -1.62 11.96
C GLY A 18 -2.71 -2.10 10.57
N HIS A 19 -3.45 -3.09 10.09
CA HIS A 19 -3.23 -3.55 8.73
C HIS A 19 -4.54 -4.03 8.13
N ILE A 20 -4.63 -3.88 6.81
CA ILE A 20 -5.80 -4.25 6.03
C ILE A 20 -5.30 -5.12 4.88
N VAL A 21 -5.96 -6.26 4.67
CA VAL A 21 -5.59 -7.15 3.58
C VAL A 21 -6.58 -6.95 2.44
N HIS A 22 -6.04 -6.63 1.28
CA HIS A 22 -6.80 -6.55 0.05
C HIS A 22 -6.42 -7.73 -0.82
N TRP A 23 -7.34 -8.18 -1.66
CA TRP A 23 -7.14 -9.39 -2.44
C TRP A 23 -7.41 -9.09 -3.92
N ALA A 24 -6.67 -9.74 -4.79
CA ALA A 24 -6.91 -9.67 -6.22
C ALA A 24 -6.75 -11.07 -6.79
N TYR A 25 -7.67 -11.47 -7.63
CA TYR A 25 -7.61 -12.80 -8.20
C TYR A 25 -8.31 -12.84 -9.56
N ASP A 26 -7.89 -13.77 -10.38
CA ASP A 26 -8.46 -13.99 -11.69
C ASP A 26 -8.04 -15.37 -12.14
N GLU A 27 -8.78 -15.94 -13.09
CA GLU A 27 -8.41 -17.24 -13.65
C GLU A 27 -7.28 -17.11 -14.65
N ASN A 28 -7.06 -15.91 -15.16
CA ASN A 28 -5.95 -15.62 -16.06
C ASN A 28 -4.81 -15.02 -15.25
N ALA A 29 -3.61 -15.59 -15.37
CA ALA A 29 -2.46 -15.18 -14.56
C ALA A 29 -2.09 -13.72 -14.79
N ASP A 30 -2.09 -13.28 -16.05
CA ASP A 30 -1.71 -11.92 -16.36
C ASP A 30 -2.71 -10.91 -15.82
N ARG A 31 -4.01 -11.22 -15.96
CA ARG A 31 -5.05 -10.33 -15.42
C ARG A 31 -5.02 -10.27 -13.91
N ALA A 32 -4.76 -11.40 -13.24
CA ALA A 32 -4.65 -11.42 -11.79
C ALA A 32 -3.53 -10.48 -11.35
N ARG A 33 -2.39 -10.55 -12.01
CA ARG A 33 -1.24 -9.70 -11.69
C ARG A 33 -1.56 -8.22 -11.92
N LEU A 34 -2.21 -7.91 -13.03
CA LEU A 34 -2.56 -6.53 -13.34
C LEU A 34 -3.58 -5.97 -12.35
N LYS A 35 -4.57 -6.78 -11.96
CA LYS A 35 -5.53 -6.36 -10.94
C LYS A 35 -4.83 -6.09 -9.61
N ALA A 36 -3.86 -6.95 -9.26
CA ALA A 36 -3.13 -6.79 -8.02
C ALA A 36 -2.29 -5.52 -8.04
N GLU A 37 -1.62 -5.25 -9.16
CA GLU A 37 -0.82 -4.05 -9.29
C GLU A 37 -1.69 -2.80 -9.24
N ALA A 38 -2.86 -2.83 -9.87
CA ALA A 38 -3.79 -1.71 -9.84
C ALA A 38 -4.22 -1.42 -8.41
N LYS A 39 -4.55 -2.45 -7.64
CA LYS A 39 -4.96 -2.28 -6.26
C LYS A 39 -3.80 -1.77 -5.41
N TYR A 40 -2.60 -2.30 -5.63
CA TYR A 40 -1.40 -1.85 -4.93
C TYR A 40 -1.17 -0.36 -5.15
N HIS A 41 -1.27 0.09 -6.40
CA HIS A 41 -1.06 1.51 -6.71
C HIS A 41 -2.18 2.38 -6.15
N GLU A 42 -3.39 1.88 -6.11
CA GLU A 42 -4.51 2.61 -5.50
C GLU A 42 -4.24 2.86 -4.01
N VAL A 43 -3.78 1.81 -3.31
CA VAL A 43 -3.45 1.93 -1.90
C VAL A 43 -2.29 2.90 -1.70
N LEU A 44 -1.27 2.81 -2.56
CA LEU A 44 -0.12 3.70 -2.46
C LEU A 44 -0.48 5.16 -2.73
N ALA A 45 -1.39 5.41 -3.68
CA ALA A 45 -1.79 6.77 -3.98
C ALA A 45 -2.43 7.41 -2.75
N ALA A 46 -3.26 6.67 -2.02
CA ALA A 46 -3.86 7.16 -0.80
C ALA A 46 -2.81 7.30 0.31
N ALA A 47 -1.88 6.35 0.38
CA ALA A 47 -0.85 6.35 1.43
C ALA A 47 0.07 7.56 1.31
N ALA A 48 0.37 7.98 0.09
CA ALA A 48 1.31 9.08 -0.14
C ALA A 48 0.82 10.40 0.45
N ILE A 49 -0.50 10.59 0.50
CA ILE A 49 -1.08 11.84 1.01
C ILE A 49 -1.81 11.61 2.34
N SER A 50 -1.59 10.47 2.96
CA SER A 50 -2.23 10.12 4.22
C SER A 50 -1.67 10.98 5.36
N GLU A 51 -2.49 11.25 6.37
CA GLU A 51 -2.06 11.97 7.57
C GLU A 51 -1.48 11.05 8.62
N LEU A 52 -1.42 9.75 8.34
CA LEU A 52 -0.85 8.80 9.29
C LEU A 52 0.67 8.91 9.31
N PRO A 53 1.29 8.73 10.48
CA PRO A 53 2.76 8.81 10.58
C PRO A 53 3.49 7.88 9.62
N GLN A 54 2.95 6.69 9.41
CA GLN A 54 3.49 5.78 8.40
C GLN A 54 2.33 5.08 7.70
N HIS A 55 2.47 4.88 6.41
CA HIS A 55 1.45 4.23 5.61
C HIS A 55 2.17 3.47 4.49
N ALA A 56 1.98 2.18 4.44
CA ALA A 56 2.74 1.31 3.55
C ALA A 56 1.84 0.32 2.86
N ALA A 57 2.31 -0.21 1.75
CA ALA A 57 1.63 -1.30 1.06
C ALA A 57 2.66 -2.29 0.57
N THR A 58 2.30 -3.56 0.59
CA THR A 58 3.13 -4.65 0.10
C THR A 58 2.28 -5.54 -0.80
N LEU A 59 2.80 -5.86 -1.97
CA LEU A 59 2.15 -6.78 -2.90
C LEU A 59 2.83 -8.12 -2.78
N LEU A 60 2.04 -9.16 -2.45
CA LEU A 60 2.54 -10.50 -2.23
C LEU A 60 1.90 -11.48 -3.20
N ALA A 61 2.68 -12.44 -3.66
CA ALA A 61 2.15 -13.60 -4.36
C ALA A 61 1.44 -14.52 -3.36
N SER A 62 0.67 -15.47 -3.87
CA SER A 62 -0.12 -16.34 -3.01
C SER A 62 0.74 -17.22 -2.09
N ASP A 63 2.00 -17.44 -2.44
CA ASP A 63 2.92 -18.21 -1.60
C ASP A 63 3.65 -17.34 -0.57
N GLY A 64 3.31 -16.04 -0.53
CA GLY A 64 3.91 -15.12 0.41
C GLY A 64 5.13 -14.39 -0.11
N ALA A 65 5.55 -14.65 -1.34
CA ALA A 65 6.71 -13.96 -1.91
C ALA A 65 6.40 -12.49 -2.12
N GLU A 66 7.28 -11.62 -1.65
CA GLU A 66 7.11 -10.19 -1.82
C GLU A 66 7.48 -9.81 -3.24
N ILE A 67 6.59 -9.05 -3.90
CA ILE A 67 6.80 -8.60 -5.27
C ILE A 67 7.17 -7.14 -5.30
N MET A 68 6.42 -6.31 -4.59
CA MET A 68 6.67 -4.87 -4.50
C MET A 68 6.30 -4.38 -3.11
N ARG A 69 6.95 -3.29 -2.71
CA ARG A 69 6.72 -2.73 -1.39
C ARG A 69 7.11 -1.27 -1.39
N GLN A 70 6.32 -0.45 -0.69
CA GLN A 70 6.60 0.98 -0.56
C GLN A 70 6.03 1.45 0.77
N CYS A 71 6.80 2.26 1.47
CA CYS A 71 6.36 2.86 2.73
C CYS A 71 6.54 4.36 2.66
N TYR A 72 5.48 5.08 3.01
CA TYR A 72 5.52 6.54 3.14
C TYR A 72 5.58 6.88 4.61
N ARG A 73 6.55 7.71 4.99
CA ARG A 73 6.76 8.13 6.36
C ARG A 73 6.53 9.62 6.45
N HIS A 74 5.57 9.98 7.29
CA HIS A 74 5.21 11.39 7.50
C HIS A 74 5.55 11.84 8.91
N GLU A 75 6.25 11.02 9.66
CA GLU A 75 6.60 11.35 11.05
C GLU A 75 7.50 12.56 11.09
N GLY A 76 7.14 13.51 11.95
CA GLY A 76 7.92 14.72 12.09
C GLY A 76 7.74 15.71 10.96
N MET A 77 6.80 15.46 10.07
CA MET A 77 6.52 16.34 8.93
C MET A 77 5.13 16.94 9.06
N ALA A 78 4.98 18.19 8.64
CA ALA A 78 3.66 18.73 8.40
C ALA A 78 3.18 18.14 7.07
N ILE A 79 1.94 17.69 7.03
CA ILE A 79 1.37 17.18 5.79
C ILE A 79 1.16 18.35 4.85
N VAL A 80 1.81 18.32 3.71
CA VAL A 80 1.72 19.37 2.72
C VAL A 80 0.90 18.84 1.55
N PRO A 81 -0.24 19.41 1.35
CA PRO A 81 -1.01 18.99 0.19
C PRO A 81 -0.30 19.46 -1.02
N GLU A 82 0.56 19.94 -1.04
CA GLU A 82 1.20 20.37 -2.07
C GLU A 82 2.31 20.21 -2.51
N ASP A 83 2.52 20.75 -1.83
CA ASP A 83 3.54 20.73 -2.09
C ASP A 83 4.35 20.64 -2.05
N GLY A 84 4.49 20.88 -1.88
CA GLY A 84 5.34 20.73 -1.84
C GLY A 84 6.09 20.77 -1.55
N ALA A 85 5.99 21.03 -1.50
CA ALA A 85 6.79 21.00 -1.38
C ALA A 85 7.54 20.90 -1.01
N GLU A 86 7.39 21.06 -1.08
CA GLU A 86 8.18 20.97 -0.99
C GLU A 86 8.88 20.77 -0.93
N GLU A 87 8.89 21.16 -1.09
CA GLU A 87 9.62 21.02 -1.25
C GLU A 87 10.11 20.88 -1.20
#